data_f7e0e07022490589c295a8959b3c0aa2
#
_entry.id   f7e0e07022490589c295a8959b3c0aa2
#
_cell.length_a   1.000
_cell.length_b   1.000
_cell.length_c   1.000
_cell.angle_alpha   90.00
_cell.angle_beta   90.00
_cell.angle_gamma   90.00
#
_symmetry.space_group_name_H-M   'P 1'
#
loop_
_entity.id
_entity.type
_entity.pdbx_description
1 polymer ?
#
loop_
_entity_poly.entity_id
_entity_poly.type
_entity_poly.pdbx_seq_one_letter_code
_entity_poly.pdbx_strand_id
1 'polypeptide(L)'
;MADIEARLRSLLTANAAVVSQLELSAVLRRIVESAAELVGAKYGALGVIGPDGMLEEFIHVGLSTETAEAIGPPPRGRGVLGALIHDPRPIRLEHIGHDPRSVGFPRNHPRMDSFVGVPIRIRGEVFGNLYLTEHPDGAFSEEDTELLETLAATAGIAIDNARLYEDSVRRE
;
A
#
# COMPACT_ATOMS: atom_id res chain seq x y z
N MET A 1 5.55 -9.47 -29.30
CA MET A 1 5.81 -9.74 -27.86
C MET A 1 7.11 -9.12 -27.40
N ALA A 2 8.21 -9.25 -28.16
CA ALA A 2 9.46 -8.59 -27.83
C ALA A 2 9.33 -7.07 -27.76
N ASP A 3 8.47 -6.45 -28.57
CA ASP A 3 8.23 -5.00 -28.56
C ASP A 3 7.57 -4.52 -27.30
N ILE A 4 6.68 -5.33 -26.70
CA ILE A 4 6.01 -4.99 -25.44
C ILE A 4 6.99 -5.04 -24.29
N GLU A 5 7.86 -6.04 -24.23
CA GLU A 5 8.90 -6.14 -23.20
C GLU A 5 9.91 -4.99 -23.32
N ALA A 6 10.32 -4.64 -24.53
CA ALA A 6 11.22 -3.52 -24.78
C ALA A 6 10.58 -2.20 -24.37
N ARG A 7 9.29 -2.01 -24.66
CA ARG A 7 8.54 -0.83 -24.25
C ARG A 7 8.42 -0.73 -22.73
N LEU A 8 8.13 -1.84 -22.07
CA LEU A 8 8.06 -1.88 -20.61
C LEU A 8 9.39 -1.54 -19.98
N ARG A 9 10.48 -2.09 -20.50
CA ARG A 9 11.83 -1.75 -20.04
C ARG A 9 12.17 -0.29 -20.24
N SER A 10 11.84 0.26 -21.40
CA SER A 10 12.06 1.69 -21.70
C SER A 10 11.26 2.57 -20.75
N LEU A 11 10.01 2.22 -20.49
CA LEU A 11 9.15 2.93 -19.54
C LEU A 11 9.71 2.86 -18.12
N LEU A 12 10.15 1.68 -17.69
CA LEU A 12 10.74 1.50 -16.37
C LEU A 12 12.05 2.27 -16.23
N THR A 13 12.88 2.26 -17.25
CA THR A 13 14.15 3.00 -17.25
C THR A 13 13.91 4.51 -17.24
N ALA A 14 13.00 4.99 -18.07
CA ALA A 14 12.62 6.41 -18.11
C ALA A 14 12.00 6.85 -16.78
N ASN A 15 11.14 6.03 -16.21
CA ASN A 15 10.53 6.31 -14.91
C ASN A 15 11.61 6.35 -13.81
N ALA A 16 12.54 5.41 -13.81
CA ALA A 16 13.64 5.40 -12.84
C ALA A 16 14.53 6.64 -12.95
N ALA A 17 14.73 7.13 -14.17
CA ALA A 17 15.58 8.32 -14.41
C ALA A 17 14.93 9.63 -13.95
N VAL A 18 13.59 9.71 -13.96
CA VAL A 18 12.86 10.93 -13.60
C VAL A 18 12.02 10.79 -12.33
N VAL A 19 12.09 9.62 -11.68
CA VAL A 19 11.30 9.38 -10.48
C VAL A 19 11.74 10.30 -9.36
N SER A 20 10.78 11.12 -8.93
CA SER A 20 10.84 11.90 -7.69
C SER A 20 9.89 11.24 -6.69
N GLN A 21 9.89 11.70 -5.44
CA GLN A 21 8.92 11.24 -4.45
C GLN A 21 7.48 11.45 -4.93
N LEU A 22 7.22 12.54 -5.65
CA LEU A 22 5.91 12.84 -6.21
C LEU A 22 5.47 11.81 -7.26
N GLU A 23 6.39 11.41 -8.12
CA GLU A 23 6.10 10.40 -9.16
C GLU A 23 5.91 9.02 -8.56
N LEU A 24 6.72 8.66 -7.56
CA LEU A 24 6.53 7.40 -6.83
C LEU A 24 5.16 7.38 -6.16
N SER A 25 4.77 8.45 -5.47
CA SER A 25 3.46 8.56 -4.85
C SER A 25 2.33 8.40 -5.86
N ALA A 26 2.46 8.97 -7.06
CA ALA A 26 1.46 8.81 -8.12
C ALA A 26 1.35 7.38 -8.61
N VAL A 27 2.47 6.69 -8.79
CA VAL A 27 2.49 5.27 -9.19
C VAL A 27 1.83 4.41 -8.11
N LEU A 28 2.19 4.61 -6.85
CA LEU A 28 1.64 3.86 -5.73
C LEU A 28 0.13 4.12 -5.57
N ARG A 29 -0.32 5.35 -5.77
CA ARG A 29 -1.74 5.69 -5.74
C ARG A 29 -2.51 4.93 -6.81
N ARG A 30 -1.99 4.84 -8.03
CA ARG A 30 -2.63 4.07 -9.10
C ARG A 30 -2.72 2.58 -8.76
N ILE A 31 -1.71 2.04 -8.10
CA ILE A 31 -1.73 0.64 -7.65
C ILE A 31 -2.86 0.43 -6.63
N VAL A 32 -2.99 1.34 -5.67
CA VAL A 32 -4.06 1.25 -4.66
C VAL A 32 -5.43 1.40 -5.30
N GLU A 33 -5.60 2.34 -6.21
CA GLU A 33 -6.86 2.53 -6.96
C GLU A 33 -7.22 1.27 -7.73
N SER A 34 -6.28 0.69 -8.45
CA SER A 34 -6.49 -0.55 -9.20
C SER A 34 -6.84 -1.72 -8.28
N ALA A 35 -6.16 -1.84 -7.16
CA ALA A 35 -6.43 -2.87 -6.17
C ALA A 35 -7.86 -2.76 -5.62
N ALA A 36 -8.26 -1.56 -5.22
CA ALA A 36 -9.59 -1.31 -4.68
C ALA A 36 -10.68 -1.62 -5.72
N GLU A 37 -10.47 -1.21 -6.96
CA GLU A 37 -11.41 -1.47 -8.05
C GLU A 37 -11.54 -2.96 -8.34
N LEU A 38 -10.42 -3.67 -8.42
CA LEU A 38 -10.41 -5.11 -8.75
C LEU A 38 -11.13 -5.98 -7.72
N VAL A 39 -10.99 -5.67 -6.44
CA VAL A 39 -11.64 -6.46 -5.38
C VAL A 39 -12.93 -5.82 -4.87
N GLY A 40 -13.30 -4.65 -5.39
CA GLY A 40 -14.53 -3.97 -5.02
C GLY A 40 -14.48 -3.29 -3.65
N ALA A 41 -13.31 -2.99 -3.12
CA ALA A 41 -13.16 -2.32 -1.85
C ALA A 41 -13.53 -0.84 -1.94
N LYS A 42 -14.14 -0.31 -0.90
CA LYS A 42 -14.49 1.10 -0.84
C LYS A 42 -13.28 1.98 -0.54
N TYR A 43 -12.37 1.50 0.32
CA TYR A 43 -11.18 2.23 0.73
C TYR A 43 -9.93 1.39 0.50
N GLY A 44 -8.85 2.07 0.20
CA GLY A 44 -7.55 1.43 0.07
C GLY A 44 -6.44 2.35 0.54
N ALA A 45 -5.34 1.77 0.95
CA ALA A 45 -4.17 2.52 1.38
C ALA A 45 -2.90 1.71 1.18
N LEU A 46 -1.79 2.42 1.07
CA LEU A 46 -0.47 1.83 0.99
C LEU A 46 0.46 2.61 1.92
N GLY A 47 1.11 1.90 2.82
CA GLY A 47 2.09 2.46 3.72
C GLY A 47 3.49 2.03 3.34
N VAL A 48 4.43 2.96 3.28
CA VAL A 48 5.85 2.67 3.03
C VAL A 48 6.59 2.74 4.36
N ILE A 49 7.36 1.69 4.66
CA ILE A 49 8.12 1.59 5.90
C ILE A 49 9.44 2.37 5.75
N GLY A 50 9.69 3.28 6.68
CA GLY A 50 10.92 4.05 6.73
C GLY A 50 12.05 3.36 7.50
N PRO A 51 13.23 4.01 7.59
CA PRO A 51 14.39 3.45 8.26
C PRO A 51 14.17 3.15 9.75
N ASP A 52 13.23 3.84 10.39
CA ASP A 52 12.89 3.65 11.81
C ASP A 52 11.94 2.47 12.04
N GLY A 53 11.52 1.77 10.99
CA GLY A 53 10.56 0.68 11.06
C GLY A 53 9.10 1.12 11.19
N MET A 54 8.84 2.42 11.17
CA MET A 54 7.50 2.99 11.20
C MET A 54 7.08 3.45 9.81
N LEU A 55 5.79 3.73 9.62
CA LEU A 55 5.29 4.23 8.34
C LEU A 55 5.84 5.63 8.06
N GLU A 56 6.58 5.76 6.99
CA GLU A 56 7.16 7.02 6.52
C GLU A 56 6.22 7.75 5.57
N GLU A 57 5.52 7.00 4.72
CA GLU A 57 4.61 7.53 3.73
C GLU A 57 3.32 6.71 3.76
N PHE A 58 2.19 7.37 3.58
CA PHE A 58 0.88 6.73 3.60
C PHE A 58 0.01 7.32 2.52
N ILE A 59 -0.37 6.49 1.55
CA ILE A 59 -1.20 6.87 0.42
C ILE A 59 -2.55 6.19 0.58
N HIS A 60 -3.63 6.97 0.49
CA HIS A 60 -4.98 6.43 0.65
C HIS A 60 -5.89 6.84 -0.51
N VAL A 61 -6.91 6.03 -0.77
CA VAL A 61 -7.94 6.28 -1.77
C VAL A 61 -9.31 5.99 -1.18
N GLY A 62 -10.33 6.60 -1.74
CA GLY A 62 -11.73 6.42 -1.30
C GLY A 62 -12.21 7.47 -0.32
N LEU A 63 -11.32 8.22 0.31
CA LEU A 63 -11.68 9.32 1.20
C LEU A 63 -11.70 10.63 0.42
N SER A 64 -12.70 11.47 0.70
CA SER A 64 -12.69 12.84 0.19
C SER A 64 -11.59 13.65 0.87
N THR A 65 -11.15 14.71 0.23
CA THR A 65 -10.16 15.62 0.81
C THR A 65 -10.65 16.17 2.15
N GLU A 66 -11.93 16.54 2.23
CA GLU A 66 -12.54 17.03 3.47
C GLU A 66 -12.50 16.01 4.59
N THR A 67 -12.84 14.75 4.30
CA THR A 67 -12.79 13.67 5.30
C THR A 67 -11.36 13.41 5.75
N ALA A 68 -10.41 13.36 4.83
CA ALA A 68 -9.00 13.15 5.14
C ALA A 68 -8.44 14.26 6.04
N GLU A 69 -8.79 15.50 5.76
CA GLU A 69 -8.39 16.66 6.59
C GLU A 69 -9.01 16.58 8.00
N ALA A 70 -10.28 16.16 8.09
CA ALA A 70 -10.97 16.02 9.36
C ALA A 70 -10.38 14.92 10.24
N ILE A 71 -9.86 13.85 9.65
CA ILE A 71 -9.20 12.75 10.38
C ILE A 71 -7.88 13.23 10.99
N GLY A 72 -7.14 14.04 10.26
CA GLY A 72 -5.84 14.55 10.67
C GLY A 72 -4.66 13.72 10.18
N PRO A 73 -3.56 13.62 10.95
CA PRO A 73 -2.33 12.96 10.51
C PRO A 73 -2.53 11.49 10.14
N PRO A 74 -1.75 10.96 9.16
CA PRO A 74 -1.84 9.55 8.79
C PRO A 74 -1.36 8.63 9.91
N PRO A 75 -1.74 7.32 9.86
CA PRO A 75 -1.32 6.36 10.87
C PRO A 75 0.20 6.14 10.84
N ARG A 76 0.76 5.78 12.00
CA ARG A 76 2.19 5.53 12.15
C ARG A 76 2.54 4.05 12.32
N GLY A 77 1.58 3.16 12.13
CA GLY A 77 1.81 1.72 12.22
C GLY A 77 1.51 1.12 13.59
N ARG A 78 0.41 1.53 14.20
CA ARG A 78 -0.13 0.92 15.41
C ARG A 78 -1.29 -0.02 15.07
N GLY A 79 -1.65 -0.88 16.00
CA GLY A 79 -2.78 -1.79 15.86
C GLY A 79 -2.55 -2.83 14.77
N VAL A 80 -3.58 -3.09 13.96
CA VAL A 80 -3.49 -4.07 12.87
C VAL A 80 -2.43 -3.69 11.86
N LEU A 81 -2.27 -2.40 11.57
CA LEU A 81 -1.21 -1.93 10.66
C LEU A 81 0.17 -2.21 11.23
N GLY A 82 0.35 -2.03 12.53
CA GLY A 82 1.60 -2.37 13.21
C GLY A 82 1.89 -3.87 13.18
N ALA A 83 0.86 -4.70 13.27
CA ALA A 83 1.01 -6.15 13.19
C ALA A 83 1.60 -6.59 11.84
N LEU A 84 1.19 -5.94 10.73
CA LEU A 84 1.75 -6.21 9.41
C LEU A 84 3.23 -5.82 9.31
N ILE A 85 3.65 -4.80 10.04
CA ILE A 85 5.06 -4.36 10.08
C ILE A 85 5.92 -5.36 10.85
N HIS A 86 5.44 -5.77 12.03
CA HIS A 86 6.20 -6.64 12.93
C HIS A 86 6.17 -8.11 12.51
N ASP A 87 5.07 -8.56 11.94
CA ASP A 87 4.90 -9.93 11.45
C ASP A 87 4.32 -9.87 10.03
N PRO A 88 5.17 -9.74 9.02
CA PRO A 88 4.73 -9.47 7.65
C PRO A 88 4.10 -10.66 6.96
N ARG A 89 2.88 -11.00 7.35
CA ARG A 89 2.04 -12.02 6.73
C ARG A 89 0.69 -11.41 6.37
N PRO A 90 0.03 -11.89 5.31
CA PRO A 90 -1.30 -11.38 4.97
C PRO A 90 -2.27 -11.51 6.14
N ILE A 91 -3.06 -10.46 6.35
CA ILE A 91 -4.11 -10.43 7.37
C ILE A 91 -5.43 -10.16 6.67
N ARG A 92 -6.43 -10.99 6.97
CA ARG A 92 -7.77 -10.86 6.43
C ARG A 92 -8.77 -10.94 7.58
N LEU A 93 -9.54 -9.86 7.77
CA LEU A 93 -10.47 -9.73 8.89
C LEU A 93 -11.86 -9.35 8.37
N GLU A 94 -12.87 -10.02 8.86
CA GLU A 94 -14.26 -9.66 8.59
C GLU A 94 -14.66 -8.42 9.38
N HIS A 95 -14.18 -8.32 10.63
CA HIS A 95 -14.47 -7.19 11.53
C HIS A 95 -13.18 -6.73 12.22
N ILE A 96 -12.56 -5.70 11.67
CA ILE A 96 -11.28 -5.19 12.18
C ILE A 96 -11.37 -4.72 13.63
N GLY A 97 -12.52 -4.14 14.02
CA GLY A 97 -12.74 -3.66 15.40
C GLY A 97 -12.78 -4.77 16.44
N HIS A 98 -13.03 -6.01 16.03
CA HIS A 98 -13.08 -7.17 16.90
C HIS A 98 -11.73 -7.88 17.05
N ASP A 99 -10.72 -7.47 16.28
CA ASP A 99 -9.39 -8.06 16.38
C ASP A 99 -8.66 -7.53 17.62
N PRO A 100 -8.03 -8.43 18.43
CA PRO A 100 -7.32 -8.00 19.64
C PRO A 100 -6.20 -6.99 19.40
N ARG A 101 -5.66 -6.94 18.17
CA ARG A 101 -4.58 -6.01 17.80
C ARG A 101 -5.09 -4.62 17.43
N SER A 102 -6.41 -4.45 17.26
CA SER A 102 -6.99 -3.17 16.87
C SER A 102 -6.87 -2.14 18.00
N VAL A 103 -6.47 -0.92 17.66
CA VAL A 103 -6.45 0.21 18.59
C VAL A 103 -7.57 1.21 18.30
N GLY A 104 -8.49 0.84 17.39
CA GLY A 104 -9.58 1.70 16.95
C GLY A 104 -9.16 2.69 15.88
N PHE A 105 -10.06 3.58 15.55
CA PHE A 105 -9.87 4.60 14.53
C PHE A 105 -9.83 6.01 15.14
N PRO A 106 -9.12 6.95 14.49
CA PRO A 106 -9.18 8.35 14.92
C PRO A 106 -10.59 8.91 14.83
N ARG A 107 -10.82 10.00 15.55
CA ARG A 107 -12.07 10.74 15.46
C ARG A 107 -12.31 11.20 14.02
N ASN A 108 -13.56 11.19 13.58
CA ASN A 108 -14.00 11.56 12.22
C ASN A 108 -13.61 10.55 11.14
N HIS A 109 -12.97 9.45 11.51
CA HIS A 109 -12.63 8.39 10.57
C HIS A 109 -13.91 7.64 10.16
N PRO A 110 -14.09 7.31 8.86
CA PRO A 110 -15.24 6.49 8.45
C PRO A 110 -15.19 5.12 9.13
N ARG A 111 -16.34 4.54 9.35
CA ARG A 111 -16.44 3.18 9.87
C ARG A 111 -15.89 2.20 8.83
N MET A 112 -15.02 1.31 9.27
CA MET A 112 -14.47 0.24 8.45
C MET A 112 -14.56 -1.06 9.22
N ASP A 113 -15.15 -2.09 8.61
CA ASP A 113 -15.31 -3.41 9.21
C ASP A 113 -14.40 -4.45 8.60
N SER A 114 -14.57 -4.77 7.31
CA SER A 114 -13.74 -5.76 6.65
C SER A 114 -12.39 -5.19 6.26
N PHE A 115 -11.37 -6.01 6.38
CA PHE A 115 -9.99 -5.61 6.18
C PHE A 115 -9.21 -6.73 5.52
N VAL A 116 -8.37 -6.36 4.56
CA VAL A 116 -7.31 -7.24 4.06
C VAL A 116 -6.04 -6.41 3.93
N GLY A 117 -4.94 -6.93 4.43
CA GLY A 117 -3.64 -6.29 4.32
C GLY A 117 -2.60 -7.30 3.89
N VAL A 118 -1.72 -6.92 2.99
CA VAL A 118 -0.63 -7.76 2.52
C VAL A 118 0.69 -7.00 2.59
N PRO A 119 1.79 -7.67 2.94
CA PRO A 119 3.10 -7.01 2.92
C PRO A 119 3.59 -6.81 1.49
N ILE A 120 4.34 -5.73 1.29
CA ILE A 120 5.02 -5.45 0.03
C ILE A 120 6.46 -5.94 0.19
N ARG A 121 6.81 -7.02 -0.49
CA ARG A 121 8.12 -7.66 -0.39
C ARG A 121 8.85 -7.66 -1.71
N ILE A 122 10.17 -7.42 -1.64
CA ILE A 122 11.08 -7.64 -2.76
C ILE A 122 12.31 -8.32 -2.19
N ARG A 123 12.66 -9.48 -2.74
CA ARG A 123 13.85 -10.25 -2.34
C ARG A 123 13.93 -10.54 -0.84
N GLY A 124 12.77 -10.82 -0.25
CA GLY A 124 12.67 -11.11 1.18
C GLY A 124 12.65 -9.89 2.09
N GLU A 125 12.86 -8.71 1.56
CA GLU A 125 12.80 -7.46 2.32
C GLU A 125 11.41 -6.84 2.22
N VAL A 126 10.90 -6.33 3.33
CA VAL A 126 9.58 -5.70 3.41
C VAL A 126 9.72 -4.19 3.30
N PHE A 127 9.08 -3.61 2.28
CA PHE A 127 9.12 -2.16 2.02
C PHE A 127 7.88 -1.43 2.52
N GLY A 128 6.80 -2.16 2.75
CA GLY A 128 5.56 -1.55 3.17
C GLY A 128 4.41 -2.53 3.18
N ASN A 129 3.20 -2.00 3.16
CA ASN A 129 1.99 -2.81 3.21
C ASN A 129 0.89 -2.18 2.35
N LEU A 130 0.07 -3.05 1.75
CA LEU A 130 -1.11 -2.66 0.98
C LEU A 130 -2.35 -3.10 1.74
N TYR A 131 -3.27 -2.17 1.97
CA TYR A 131 -4.50 -2.40 2.76
C TYR A 131 -5.74 -2.07 1.95
N LEU A 132 -6.78 -2.88 2.10
CA LEU A 132 -8.11 -2.56 1.57
C LEU A 132 -9.15 -2.81 2.63
N THR A 133 -10.21 -2.00 2.63
CA THR A 133 -11.29 -2.12 3.60
C THR A 133 -12.65 -1.96 2.90
N GLU A 134 -13.69 -2.48 3.55
CA GLU A 134 -15.09 -2.38 3.13
C GLU A 134 -15.37 -3.09 1.81
N HIS A 135 -15.33 -4.42 1.86
CA HIS A 135 -15.82 -5.27 0.78
C HIS A 135 -17.35 -5.20 0.71
N PRO A 136 -17.95 -5.07 -0.50
CA PRO A 136 -19.42 -4.95 -0.61
C PRO A 136 -20.19 -6.16 -0.06
N ASP A 137 -19.61 -7.34 -0.09
CA ASP A 137 -20.23 -8.57 0.41
C ASP A 137 -19.85 -8.91 1.86
N GLY A 138 -19.16 -8.02 2.55
CA GLY A 138 -18.81 -8.14 3.96
C GLY A 138 -17.39 -8.62 4.23
N ALA A 139 -16.90 -9.62 3.52
CA ALA A 139 -15.57 -10.19 3.77
C ALA A 139 -14.76 -10.32 2.47
N PHE A 140 -13.46 -10.11 2.57
CA PHE A 140 -12.54 -10.39 1.47
C PHE A 140 -12.27 -11.88 1.36
N SER A 141 -12.06 -12.38 0.16
CA SER A 141 -11.79 -13.80 -0.10
C SER A 141 -10.28 -14.08 -0.12
N GLU A 142 -9.95 -15.37 -0.10
CA GLU A 142 -8.56 -15.81 -0.28
C GLU A 142 -8.03 -15.41 -1.67
N GLU A 143 -8.89 -15.48 -2.69
CA GLU A 143 -8.55 -15.05 -4.04
C GLU A 143 -8.23 -13.55 -4.09
N ASP A 144 -8.98 -12.73 -3.35
CA ASP A 144 -8.69 -11.31 -3.20
C ASP A 144 -7.29 -11.09 -2.61
N THR A 145 -6.94 -11.86 -1.58
CA THR A 145 -5.62 -11.79 -0.95
C THR A 145 -4.50 -12.11 -1.95
N GLU A 146 -4.66 -13.17 -2.74
CA GLU A 146 -3.67 -13.56 -3.74
C GLU A 146 -3.48 -12.48 -4.82
N LEU A 147 -4.58 -11.88 -5.27
CA LEU A 147 -4.52 -10.78 -6.23
C LEU A 147 -3.78 -9.58 -5.65
N LEU A 148 -4.05 -9.25 -4.40
CA LEU A 148 -3.37 -8.15 -3.71
C LEU A 148 -1.87 -8.42 -3.51
N GLU A 149 -1.49 -9.65 -3.25
CA GLU A 149 -0.08 -10.02 -3.14
C GLU A 149 0.65 -9.79 -4.47
N THR A 150 -0.01 -10.08 -5.59
CA THR A 150 0.54 -9.81 -6.93
C THR A 150 0.74 -8.31 -7.16
N LEU A 151 -0.26 -7.50 -6.80
CA LEU A 151 -0.18 -6.05 -6.92
C LEU A 151 0.86 -5.46 -5.95
N ALA A 152 0.96 -6.02 -4.77
CA ALA A 152 1.96 -5.61 -3.78
C ALA A 152 3.39 -5.85 -4.31
N ALA A 153 3.60 -6.95 -5.03
CA ALA A 153 4.90 -7.22 -5.65
C ALA A 153 5.25 -6.13 -6.69
N THR A 154 4.27 -5.68 -7.47
CA THR A 154 4.46 -4.57 -8.41
C THR A 154 4.82 -3.27 -7.69
N ALA A 155 4.13 -2.98 -6.58
CA ALA A 155 4.44 -1.82 -5.75
C ALA A 155 5.86 -1.89 -5.19
N GLY A 156 6.28 -3.07 -4.75
CA GLY A 156 7.62 -3.31 -4.26
C GLY A 156 8.70 -3.00 -5.29
N ILE A 157 8.49 -3.40 -6.53
CA ILE A 157 9.41 -3.09 -7.63
C ILE A 157 9.54 -1.57 -7.82
N ALA A 158 8.42 -0.85 -7.80
CA ALA A 158 8.43 0.61 -7.95
C ALA A 158 9.18 1.29 -6.81
N ILE A 159 8.95 0.85 -5.58
CA ILE A 159 9.63 1.41 -4.39
C ILE A 159 11.13 1.12 -4.45
N ASP A 160 11.51 -0.12 -4.76
CA ASP A 160 12.91 -0.53 -4.86
C ASP A 160 13.66 0.28 -5.92
N ASN A 161 13.05 0.44 -7.10
CA ASN A 161 13.63 1.23 -8.18
C ASN A 161 13.83 2.70 -7.77
N ALA A 162 12.86 3.28 -7.09
CA ALA A 162 12.96 4.67 -6.62
C ALA A 162 14.11 4.83 -5.62
N ARG A 163 14.28 3.89 -4.70
CA ARG A 163 15.35 3.92 -3.71
C ARG A 163 16.73 3.74 -4.34
N LEU A 164 16.85 2.84 -5.30
CA LEU A 164 18.10 2.62 -6.03
C LEU A 164 18.50 3.87 -6.83
N TYR A 165 17.51 4.53 -7.42
CA TYR A 165 17.77 5.79 -8.15
C TYR A 165 18.25 6.89 -7.21
N GLU A 166 17.63 7.06 -6.06
CA GLU A 166 18.05 8.04 -5.05
C GLU A 166 19.47 7.78 -4.57
N ASP A 167 19.81 6.52 -4.28
CA ASP A 167 21.15 6.13 -3.85
C ASP A 167 22.19 6.44 -4.94
N SER A 168 21.85 6.18 -6.20
CA SER A 168 22.74 6.47 -7.34
C SER A 168 23.02 7.97 -7.45
N VAL A 169 21.98 8.80 -7.30
CA VAL A 169 22.13 10.26 -7.36
C VAL A 169 22.98 10.80 -6.20
N ARG A 170 22.82 10.24 -5.01
CA ARG A 170 23.61 10.65 -3.84
C ARG A 170 25.08 10.33 -3.94
N ARG A 171 25.44 9.30 -4.69
CA ARG A 171 26.85 8.88 -4.89
C ARG A 171 27.60 9.76 -5.89
N GLU A 172 26.90 10.49 -6.72
CA GLU A 172 27.47 11.45 -7.64
C GLU A 172 27.66 12.83 -6.97
#